data_24e6a53a186238d42864f6cedb49acc8
#
_entry.id   24e6a53a186238d42864f6cedb49acc8
#
_cell.length_a   1.000
_cell.length_b   1.000
_cell.length_c   1.000
_cell.angle_alpha   90.00
_cell.angle_beta   90.00
_cell.angle_gamma   90.00
#
_symmetry.space_group_name_H-M   'P 1'
#
loop_
_entity.id
_entity.type
_entity.pdbx_description
1 polymer ?
#
loop_
_entity_poly.entity_id
_entity_poly.type
_entity_poly.pdbx_seq_one_letter_code
_entity_poly.pdbx_strand_id
1 'polypeptide(L)'
;SMAQQVNTLREKNEMEQALHQQKTQALELQNRMERSRLQQLRSQIDPHFLFNTLNVIQQMAGTESAYRTQALIMALSHLLRYSLMSNDEQVPLSREVRVVDEYYSIYHVRFGDRVQMEWAFSDSLDLTETMVPSFILQPIVENAFKHGICPKEEGGVVRIRMIPLREKGLLCIRVLDNGVGIEPEQLEQLRMALEQPAPRWEHIGIYNVAARLRLL
;
A
#
# COMPACT_ATOMS: atom_id res chain seq x y z
N SER A 1 7.12 -40.11 -44.63
CA SER A 1 5.71 -40.24 -45.04
C SER A 1 4.84 -39.29 -44.20
N MET A 2 3.67 -38.91 -44.70
CA MET A 2 2.73 -37.99 -44.03
C MET A 2 2.38 -38.42 -42.59
N ALA A 3 2.25 -39.73 -42.33
CA ALA A 3 2.01 -40.30 -41.02
C ALA A 3 3.15 -40.06 -40.00
N GLN A 4 4.39 -40.07 -40.45
CA GLN A 4 5.55 -39.78 -39.60
C GLN A 4 5.60 -38.28 -39.20
N GLN A 5 5.24 -37.38 -40.09
CA GLN A 5 5.18 -35.95 -39.79
C GLN A 5 4.08 -35.61 -38.78
N VAL A 6 2.91 -36.28 -38.89
CA VAL A 6 1.82 -36.10 -37.95
C VAL A 6 2.19 -36.61 -36.55
N ASN A 7 2.90 -37.73 -36.46
CA ASN A 7 3.36 -38.28 -35.17
C ASN A 7 4.40 -37.34 -34.51
N THR A 8 5.36 -36.84 -35.25
CA THR A 8 6.39 -35.92 -34.74
C THR A 8 5.77 -34.61 -34.25
N LEU A 9 4.77 -34.07 -34.96
CA LEU A 9 4.02 -32.88 -34.54
C LEU A 9 3.22 -33.14 -33.25
N ARG A 10 2.66 -34.31 -33.10
CA ARG A 10 1.89 -34.69 -31.91
C ARG A 10 2.80 -34.83 -30.68
N GLU A 11 3.93 -35.52 -30.84
CA GLU A 11 4.95 -35.63 -29.78
C GLU A 11 5.50 -34.30 -29.36
N LYS A 12 5.75 -33.38 -30.31
CA LYS A 12 6.19 -32.02 -30.05
C LYS A 12 5.16 -31.22 -29.26
N ASN A 13 3.88 -31.29 -29.63
CA ASN A 13 2.80 -30.61 -28.92
C ASN A 13 2.61 -31.18 -27.49
N GLU A 14 2.70 -32.47 -27.29
CA GLU A 14 2.61 -33.09 -25.98
C GLU A 14 3.79 -32.67 -25.08
N MET A 15 5.00 -32.57 -25.65
CA MET A 15 6.19 -32.11 -24.93
C MET A 15 6.10 -30.62 -24.58
N GLU A 16 5.60 -29.76 -25.48
CA GLU A 16 5.37 -28.34 -25.21
C GLU A 16 4.30 -28.12 -24.12
N GLN A 17 3.23 -28.89 -24.15
CA GLN A 17 2.20 -28.86 -23.09
C GLN A 17 2.75 -29.31 -21.74
N ALA A 18 3.52 -30.40 -21.70
CA ALA A 18 4.16 -30.89 -20.48
C ALA A 18 5.15 -29.86 -19.90
N LEU A 19 5.94 -29.22 -20.77
CA LEU A 19 6.88 -28.16 -20.38
C LEU A 19 6.14 -26.93 -19.83
N HIS A 20 5.03 -26.55 -20.46
CA HIS A 20 4.19 -25.43 -20.01
C HIS A 20 3.58 -25.72 -18.63
N GLN A 21 3.04 -26.93 -18.42
CA GLN A 21 2.52 -27.37 -17.13
C GLN A 21 3.61 -27.38 -16.04
N GLN A 22 4.81 -27.88 -16.35
CA GLN A 22 5.94 -27.85 -15.40
C GLN A 22 6.34 -26.42 -15.03
N LYS A 23 6.40 -25.50 -16.00
CA LYS A 23 6.71 -24.08 -15.72
C LYS A 23 5.66 -23.44 -14.85
N THR A 24 4.38 -23.68 -15.10
CA THR A 24 3.27 -23.14 -14.30
C THR A 24 3.34 -23.67 -12.86
N GLN A 25 3.53 -24.99 -12.69
CA GLN A 25 3.68 -25.59 -11.36
C GLN A 25 4.90 -25.07 -10.60
N ALA A 26 6.04 -24.90 -11.29
CA ALA A 26 7.24 -24.35 -10.68
C ALA A 26 7.03 -22.90 -10.22
N LEU A 27 6.35 -22.07 -11.01
CA LEU A 27 6.00 -20.70 -10.66
C LEU A 27 5.04 -20.63 -9.48
N GLU A 28 4.03 -21.48 -9.45
CA GLU A 28 3.10 -21.56 -8.32
C GLU A 28 3.80 -22.00 -7.02
N LEU A 29 4.70 -22.97 -7.11
CA LEU A 29 5.47 -23.44 -5.97
C LEU A 29 6.41 -22.34 -5.46
N GLN A 30 7.08 -21.62 -6.37
CA GLN A 30 7.93 -20.49 -6.02
C GLN A 30 7.13 -19.37 -5.33
N ASN A 31 5.98 -18.99 -5.86
CA ASN A 31 5.10 -18.00 -5.26
C ASN A 31 4.60 -18.44 -3.87
N ARG A 32 4.28 -19.73 -3.71
CA ARG A 32 3.87 -20.29 -2.41
C ARG A 32 5.01 -20.27 -1.39
N MET A 33 6.23 -20.59 -1.80
CA MET A 33 7.43 -20.51 -0.95
C MET A 33 7.74 -19.08 -0.53
N GLU A 34 7.62 -18.13 -1.45
CA GLU A 34 7.88 -16.71 -1.18
C GLU A 34 6.84 -16.12 -0.22
N ARG A 35 5.56 -16.43 -0.42
CA ARG A 35 4.48 -16.09 0.55
C ARG A 35 4.72 -16.70 1.92
N SER A 36 5.09 -17.96 2.00
CA SER A 36 5.41 -18.66 3.26
C SER A 36 6.60 -18.01 3.98
N ARG A 37 7.65 -17.65 3.25
CA ARG A 37 8.83 -16.98 3.80
C ARG A 37 8.51 -15.58 4.33
N LEU A 38 7.68 -14.81 3.61
CA LEU A 38 7.20 -13.52 4.07
C LEU A 38 6.33 -13.64 5.33
N GLN A 39 5.48 -14.65 5.40
CA GLN A 39 4.66 -14.94 6.57
C GLN A 39 5.52 -15.35 7.78
N GLN A 40 6.56 -16.15 7.56
CA GLN A 40 7.53 -16.53 8.61
C GLN A 40 8.34 -15.33 9.10
N LEU A 41 8.76 -14.42 8.22
CA LEU A 41 9.45 -13.19 8.61
C LEU A 41 8.52 -12.25 9.41
N ARG A 42 7.24 -12.16 9.04
CA ARG A 42 6.23 -11.41 9.81
C ARG A 42 5.97 -12.02 11.18
N SER A 43 6.05 -13.34 11.35
CA SER A 43 5.82 -14.04 12.62
C SER A 43 7.00 -13.95 13.59
N GLN A 44 8.19 -13.47 13.16
CA GLN A 44 9.34 -13.28 14.07
C GLN A 44 9.14 -12.11 15.04
N ILE A 45 8.26 -11.17 14.73
CA ILE A 45 7.81 -10.16 15.68
C ILE A 45 6.49 -10.67 16.25
N ASP A 46 6.44 -10.94 17.55
CA ASP A 46 5.18 -11.27 18.23
C ASP A 46 4.28 -10.02 18.25
N PRO A 47 3.23 -9.96 17.40
CA PRO A 47 2.37 -8.77 17.36
C PRO A 47 1.66 -8.53 18.68
N HIS A 48 1.34 -9.59 19.41
CA HIS A 48 0.67 -9.52 20.69
C HIS A 48 1.56 -8.87 21.78
N PHE A 49 2.85 -9.23 21.82
CA PHE A 49 3.81 -8.60 22.74
C PHE A 49 3.95 -7.10 22.42
N LEU A 50 4.03 -6.76 21.12
CA LEU A 50 4.17 -5.38 20.69
C LEU A 50 2.95 -4.53 21.10
N PHE A 51 1.72 -5.04 20.83
CA PHE A 51 0.49 -4.35 21.21
C PHE A 51 0.33 -4.21 22.74
N ASN A 52 0.67 -5.26 23.49
CA ASN A 52 0.59 -5.20 24.94
C ASN A 52 1.57 -4.15 25.51
N THR A 53 2.78 -4.08 24.97
CA THR A 53 3.78 -3.08 25.37
C THR A 53 3.29 -1.66 25.05
N LEU A 54 2.76 -1.42 23.86
CA LEU A 54 2.20 -0.13 23.48
C LEU A 54 1.00 0.28 24.35
N ASN A 55 0.12 -0.67 24.71
CA ASN A 55 -0.99 -0.41 25.62
C ASN A 55 -0.52 0.00 27.03
N VAL A 56 0.53 -0.64 27.57
CA VAL A 56 1.13 -0.27 28.85
C VAL A 56 1.70 1.16 28.79
N ILE A 57 2.47 1.49 27.74
CA ILE A 57 3.05 2.84 27.56
C ILE A 57 1.93 3.88 27.41
N GLN A 58 0.86 3.56 26.69
CA GLN A 58 -0.31 4.42 26.54
C GLN A 58 -0.99 4.71 27.89
N GLN A 59 -1.18 3.70 28.73
CA GLN A 59 -1.77 3.87 30.06
C GLN A 59 -0.86 4.71 30.96
N MET A 60 0.45 4.47 30.95
CA MET A 60 1.43 5.28 31.69
C MET A 60 1.36 6.75 31.26
N ALA A 61 1.38 7.02 29.95
CA ALA A 61 1.26 8.38 29.42
C ALA A 61 -0.06 9.06 29.85
N GLY A 62 -1.16 8.31 29.94
CA GLY A 62 -2.44 8.80 30.44
C GLY A 62 -2.40 9.17 31.93
N THR A 63 -1.78 8.32 32.77
CA THR A 63 -1.62 8.59 34.22
C THR A 63 -0.70 9.78 34.49
N GLU A 64 0.29 10.01 33.67
CA GLU A 64 1.21 11.15 33.72
C GLU A 64 0.61 12.42 33.07
N SER A 65 -0.65 12.38 32.63
CA SER A 65 -1.32 13.48 31.88
C SER A 65 -0.61 13.88 30.59
N ALA A 66 0.19 12.98 30.01
CA ALA A 66 0.89 13.18 28.75
C ALA A 66 -0.01 12.84 27.55
N TYR A 67 -1.13 13.54 27.42
CA TYR A 67 -2.19 13.24 26.44
C TYR A 67 -1.70 13.21 24.99
N ARG A 68 -0.72 14.03 24.62
CA ARG A 68 -0.13 14.02 23.27
C ARG A 68 0.64 12.72 22.99
N THR A 69 1.40 12.25 23.99
CA THR A 69 2.12 10.97 23.92
C THR A 69 1.14 9.80 23.84
N GLN A 70 0.08 9.83 24.63
CA GLN A 70 -0.98 8.83 24.61
C GLN A 70 -1.63 8.74 23.22
N ALA A 71 -1.98 9.88 22.60
CA ALA A 71 -2.57 9.92 21.27
C ALA A 71 -1.63 9.34 20.20
N LEU A 72 -0.33 9.65 20.26
CA LEU A 72 0.67 9.10 19.34
C LEU A 72 0.79 7.57 19.44
N ILE A 73 0.79 7.05 20.66
CA ILE A 73 0.89 5.60 20.89
C ILE A 73 -0.35 4.89 20.37
N MET A 74 -1.54 5.50 20.53
CA MET A 74 -2.79 4.97 19.95
C MET A 74 -2.70 4.91 18.43
N ALA A 75 -2.35 6.00 17.78
CA ALA A 75 -2.21 6.08 16.32
C ALA A 75 -1.21 5.03 15.80
N LEU A 76 -0.04 4.93 16.43
CA LEU A 76 0.98 3.95 16.09
C LEU A 76 0.47 2.51 16.26
N SER A 77 -0.25 2.22 17.35
CA SER A 77 -0.83 0.89 17.62
C SER A 77 -1.82 0.48 16.53
N HIS A 78 -2.67 1.41 16.07
CA HIS A 78 -3.63 1.16 15.01
C HIS A 78 -2.95 0.92 13.65
N LEU A 79 -1.96 1.74 13.29
CA LEU A 79 -1.18 1.57 12.07
C LEU A 79 -0.45 0.22 12.03
N LEU A 80 0.18 -0.16 13.14
CA LEU A 80 0.84 -1.47 13.25
C LEU A 80 -0.16 -2.61 13.17
N ARG A 81 -1.33 -2.49 13.81
CA ARG A 81 -2.39 -3.50 13.73
C ARG A 81 -2.88 -3.66 12.29
N TYR A 82 -3.11 -2.56 11.59
CA TYR A 82 -3.50 -2.60 10.18
C TYR A 82 -2.43 -3.28 9.34
N SER A 83 -1.16 -2.92 9.49
CA SER A 83 -0.04 -3.47 8.73
C SER A 83 0.24 -4.96 8.98
N LEU A 84 0.06 -5.43 10.23
CA LEU A 84 0.43 -6.78 10.63
C LEU A 84 -0.73 -7.77 10.55
N MET A 85 -1.97 -7.32 10.79
CA MET A 85 -3.14 -8.20 10.94
C MET A 85 -4.14 -8.10 9.79
N SER A 86 -4.01 -7.12 8.88
CA SER A 86 -4.92 -7.05 7.73
C SER A 86 -4.47 -8.05 6.66
N ASN A 87 -5.21 -9.16 6.58
CA ASN A 87 -5.08 -10.17 5.53
C ASN A 87 -6.11 -9.97 4.41
N ASP A 88 -7.01 -8.98 4.56
CA ASP A 88 -8.07 -8.73 3.61
C ASP A 88 -7.48 -8.13 2.33
N GLU A 89 -7.81 -8.73 1.20
CA GLU A 89 -7.39 -8.21 -0.11
C GLU A 89 -8.12 -6.91 -0.44
N GLN A 90 -9.39 -6.80 -0.02
CA GLN A 90 -10.21 -5.60 -0.17
C GLN A 90 -10.80 -5.16 1.17
N VAL A 91 -10.89 -3.85 1.36
CA VAL A 91 -11.43 -3.21 2.57
C VAL A 91 -12.37 -2.07 2.18
N PRO A 92 -13.33 -1.68 3.06
CA PRO A 92 -14.08 -0.45 2.86
C PRO A 92 -13.14 0.76 2.77
N LEU A 93 -13.43 1.68 1.87
CA LEU A 93 -12.63 2.90 1.68
C LEU A 93 -12.52 3.73 2.98
N SER A 94 -13.55 3.70 3.82
CA SER A 94 -13.55 4.31 5.16
C SER A 94 -12.40 3.82 6.05
N ARG A 95 -11.96 2.57 5.86
CA ARG A 95 -10.83 2.00 6.61
C ARG A 95 -9.50 2.59 6.15
N GLU A 96 -9.30 2.73 4.84
CA GLU A 96 -8.12 3.40 4.26
C GLU A 96 -8.05 4.88 4.70
N VAL A 97 -9.18 5.59 4.66
CA VAL A 97 -9.28 6.98 5.13
C VAL A 97 -8.86 7.09 6.59
N ARG A 98 -9.37 6.23 7.48
CA ARG A 98 -9.00 6.20 8.89
C ARG A 98 -7.51 5.98 9.10
N VAL A 99 -6.91 5.04 8.38
CA VAL A 99 -5.46 4.75 8.47
C VAL A 99 -4.64 5.97 8.08
N VAL A 100 -5.05 6.69 7.04
CA VAL A 100 -4.40 7.94 6.62
C VAL A 100 -4.57 9.04 7.66
N ASP A 101 -5.73 9.19 8.28
CA ASP A 101 -5.95 10.18 9.36
C ASP A 101 -5.07 9.89 10.59
N GLU A 102 -4.96 8.62 10.97
CA GLU A 102 -4.06 8.20 12.06
C GLU A 102 -2.59 8.47 11.72
N TYR A 103 -2.18 8.21 10.48
CA TYR A 103 -0.85 8.52 9.98
C TYR A 103 -0.59 10.03 10.01
N TYR A 104 -1.52 10.84 9.50
CA TYR A 104 -1.44 12.29 9.54
C TYR A 104 -1.33 12.83 10.98
N SER A 105 -2.07 12.26 11.93
CA SER A 105 -2.02 12.70 13.33
C SER A 105 -0.61 12.60 13.93
N ILE A 106 0.17 11.60 13.56
CA ILE A 106 1.58 11.45 13.97
C ILE A 106 2.42 12.60 13.42
N TYR A 107 2.26 12.93 12.14
CA TYR A 107 2.98 14.04 11.52
C TYR A 107 2.59 15.38 12.10
N HIS A 108 1.29 15.59 12.32
CA HIS A 108 0.78 16.84 12.91
C HIS A 108 1.32 17.06 14.34
N VAL A 109 1.40 16.00 15.16
CA VAL A 109 2.02 16.12 16.50
C VAL A 109 3.50 16.47 16.42
N ARG A 110 4.23 15.95 15.43
CA ARG A 110 5.67 16.19 15.26
C ARG A 110 6.00 17.56 14.66
N PHE A 111 5.24 17.98 13.66
CA PHE A 111 5.53 19.16 12.83
C PHE A 111 4.58 20.34 13.07
N GLY A 112 3.49 20.11 13.85
CA GLY A 112 2.47 21.13 14.11
C GLY A 112 1.74 21.57 12.84
N ASP A 113 1.33 22.83 12.81
CA ASP A 113 0.56 23.42 11.71
C ASP A 113 1.38 23.58 10.40
N ARG A 114 2.68 23.29 10.43
CA ARG A 114 3.51 23.24 9.20
C ARG A 114 3.05 22.15 8.25
N VAL A 115 2.38 21.11 8.75
CA VAL A 115 1.92 19.97 7.95
C VAL A 115 0.41 19.91 8.05
N GLN A 116 -0.25 20.06 6.90
CA GLN A 116 -1.70 20.06 6.80
C GLN A 116 -2.19 18.97 5.85
N MET A 117 -3.40 18.48 6.08
CA MET A 117 -4.06 17.50 5.22
C MET A 117 -5.53 17.90 5.03
N GLU A 118 -6.00 17.82 3.79
CA GLU A 118 -7.36 18.17 3.40
C GLU A 118 -8.00 17.04 2.61
N TRP A 119 -9.21 16.66 3.00
CA TRP A 119 -10.03 15.73 2.27
C TRP A 119 -11.07 16.44 1.42
N ALA A 120 -11.31 15.95 0.20
CA ALA A 120 -12.39 16.39 -0.67
C ALA A 120 -13.11 15.16 -1.24
N PHE A 121 -14.23 14.82 -0.63
CA PHE A 121 -15.10 13.74 -1.07
C PHE A 121 -16.22 14.26 -1.96
N SER A 122 -16.60 13.48 -2.98
CA SER A 122 -17.85 13.73 -3.72
C SER A 122 -19.04 13.34 -2.84
N ASP A 123 -20.11 14.13 -2.85
CA ASP A 123 -21.35 13.85 -2.11
C ASP A 123 -21.98 12.49 -2.49
N SER A 124 -21.68 12.00 -3.67
CA SER A 124 -22.18 10.71 -4.19
C SER A 124 -21.31 9.50 -3.83
N LEU A 125 -20.24 9.69 -3.04
CA LEU A 125 -19.31 8.62 -2.64
C LEU A 125 -19.68 8.08 -1.27
N ASP A 126 -20.03 6.80 -1.22
CA ASP A 126 -20.20 6.07 0.03
C ASP A 126 -18.87 5.40 0.41
N LEU A 127 -18.25 5.89 1.48
CA LEU A 127 -16.97 5.38 1.97
C LEU A 127 -17.08 3.99 2.62
N THR A 128 -18.26 3.62 3.09
CA THR A 128 -18.47 2.34 3.79
C THR A 128 -18.79 1.20 2.83
N GLU A 129 -19.51 1.49 1.74
CA GLU A 129 -19.90 0.51 0.74
C GLU A 129 -18.87 0.39 -0.40
N THR A 130 -18.02 1.40 -0.58
CA THR A 130 -16.98 1.37 -1.62
C THR A 130 -15.81 0.51 -1.17
N MET A 131 -15.64 -0.66 -1.82
CA MET A 131 -14.54 -1.57 -1.54
C MET A 131 -13.31 -1.22 -2.39
N VAL A 132 -12.14 -1.21 -1.77
CA VAL A 132 -10.85 -0.92 -2.42
C VAL A 132 -9.79 -1.92 -1.94
N PRO A 133 -8.72 -2.16 -2.72
CA PRO A 133 -7.59 -2.95 -2.23
C PRO A 133 -7.00 -2.31 -0.98
N SER A 134 -6.60 -3.14 -0.02
CA SER A 134 -5.94 -2.65 1.20
C SER A 134 -4.58 -2.02 0.89
N PHE A 135 -4.16 -1.02 1.67
CA PHE A 135 -2.86 -0.33 1.57
C PHE A 135 -2.63 0.40 0.23
N ILE A 136 -3.66 1.07 -0.30
CA ILE A 136 -3.49 1.90 -1.51
C ILE A 136 -3.29 3.37 -1.19
N LEU A 137 -3.91 3.92 -0.13
CA LEU A 137 -3.80 5.34 0.20
C LEU A 137 -2.56 5.65 1.03
N GLN A 138 -2.33 4.88 2.09
CA GLN A 138 -1.25 5.15 3.04
C GLN A 138 0.12 5.33 2.37
N PRO A 139 0.60 4.45 1.46
CA PRO A 139 1.92 4.60 0.87
C PRO A 139 2.08 5.86 0.00
N ILE A 140 1.00 6.30 -0.65
CA ILE A 140 1.01 7.51 -1.48
C ILE A 140 1.06 8.76 -0.59
N VAL A 141 0.23 8.79 0.45
CA VAL A 141 0.19 9.90 1.42
C VAL A 141 1.48 9.97 2.23
N GLU A 142 2.06 8.83 2.61
CA GLU A 142 3.37 8.75 3.24
C GLU A 142 4.45 9.40 2.38
N ASN A 143 4.49 9.10 1.09
CA ASN A 143 5.44 9.71 0.17
C ASN A 143 5.23 11.22 0.06
N ALA A 144 3.99 11.70 -0.03
CA ALA A 144 3.67 13.13 -0.07
C ALA A 144 4.19 13.86 1.19
N PHE A 145 3.99 13.30 2.39
CA PHE A 145 4.53 13.90 3.61
C PHE A 145 6.05 13.80 3.67
N LYS A 146 6.59 12.59 3.56
CA LYS A 146 8.01 12.31 3.80
C LYS A 146 8.93 12.98 2.77
N HIS A 147 8.56 12.93 1.50
CA HIS A 147 9.38 13.41 0.39
C HIS A 147 8.93 14.76 -0.16
N GLY A 148 7.64 15.11 -0.04
CA GLY A 148 7.10 16.38 -0.51
C GLY A 148 7.16 17.47 0.56
N ILE A 149 6.40 17.30 1.64
CA ILE A 149 6.14 18.37 2.62
C ILE A 149 7.23 18.51 3.67
N CYS A 150 7.70 17.42 4.29
CA CYS A 150 8.66 17.49 5.41
C CYS A 150 10.02 18.13 5.06
N PRO A 151 10.57 17.95 3.84
CA PRO A 151 11.80 18.62 3.44
C PRO A 151 11.66 20.15 3.26
N LYS A 152 10.43 20.63 3.05
CA LYS A 152 10.14 22.04 2.85
C LYS A 152 10.03 22.78 4.20
N GLU A 153 10.86 23.81 4.42
CA GLU A 153 10.91 24.52 5.70
C GLU A 153 9.59 25.18 6.09
N GLU A 154 8.89 25.77 5.12
CA GLU A 154 7.58 26.40 5.32
C GLU A 154 6.46 25.37 5.53
N GLY A 155 6.76 24.08 5.29
CA GLY A 155 5.76 23.02 5.32
C GLY A 155 4.85 23.04 4.10
N GLY A 156 3.63 22.54 4.26
CA GLY A 156 2.68 22.48 3.18
C GLY A 156 1.43 21.65 3.48
N VAL A 157 0.65 21.40 2.43
CA VAL A 157 -0.63 20.70 2.51
C VAL A 157 -0.67 19.53 1.54
N VAL A 158 -1.19 18.40 2.00
CA VAL A 158 -1.56 17.25 1.18
C VAL A 158 -3.08 17.26 1.00
N ARG A 159 -3.56 17.33 -0.25
CA ARG A 159 -4.97 17.30 -0.60
C ARG A 159 -5.33 15.96 -1.22
N ILE A 160 -6.33 15.30 -0.67
CA ILE A 160 -6.80 13.99 -1.16
C ILE A 160 -8.23 14.18 -1.67
N ARG A 161 -8.40 14.00 -2.98
CA ARG A 161 -9.69 14.13 -3.65
C ARG A 161 -10.19 12.78 -4.17
N MET A 162 -11.44 12.47 -3.90
CA MET A 162 -12.07 11.22 -4.31
C MET A 162 -13.38 11.48 -5.06
N ILE A 163 -13.44 11.00 -6.31
CA ILE A 163 -14.57 11.23 -7.23
C ILE A 163 -14.97 9.92 -7.89
N PRO A 164 -16.19 9.43 -7.68
CA PRO A 164 -16.68 8.28 -8.42
C PRO A 164 -16.94 8.65 -9.89
N LEU A 165 -16.37 7.89 -10.81
CA LEU A 165 -16.58 8.00 -12.26
C LEU A 165 -17.64 6.96 -12.65
N ARG A 166 -18.91 7.26 -12.37
CA ARG A 166 -20.05 6.31 -12.47
C ARG A 166 -20.17 5.66 -13.85
N GLU A 167 -19.97 6.42 -14.92
CA GLU A 167 -20.06 5.89 -16.29
C GLU A 167 -19.03 4.79 -16.59
N LYS A 168 -17.91 4.79 -15.85
CA LYS A 168 -16.82 3.84 -16.03
C LYS A 168 -16.77 2.77 -14.93
N GLY A 169 -17.63 2.87 -13.90
CA GLY A 169 -17.55 2.01 -12.73
C GLY A 169 -16.24 2.16 -11.94
N LEU A 170 -15.60 3.33 -12.00
CA LEU A 170 -14.28 3.57 -11.41
C LEU A 170 -14.36 4.62 -10.31
N LEU A 171 -13.44 4.55 -9.35
CA LEU A 171 -13.16 5.59 -8.37
C LEU A 171 -11.86 6.30 -8.74
N CYS A 172 -11.90 7.61 -8.96
CA CYS A 172 -10.72 8.43 -9.15
C CYS A 172 -10.26 8.97 -7.80
N ILE A 173 -9.05 8.59 -7.37
CA ILE A 173 -8.40 9.12 -6.17
C ILE A 173 -7.20 9.94 -6.61
N ARG A 174 -7.12 11.19 -6.15
CA ARG A 174 -5.99 12.10 -6.40
C ARG A 174 -5.38 12.53 -5.08
N VAL A 175 -4.09 12.33 -4.94
CA VAL A 175 -3.28 12.86 -3.84
C VAL A 175 -2.36 13.93 -4.43
N LEU A 176 -2.46 15.14 -3.91
CA LEU A 176 -1.75 16.33 -4.38
C LEU A 176 -1.03 16.95 -3.19
N ASP A 177 0.24 17.21 -3.32
CA ASP A 177 1.01 17.97 -2.37
C ASP A 177 1.59 19.25 -3.00
N ASN A 178 1.89 20.24 -2.18
CA ASN A 178 2.60 21.45 -2.57
C ASN A 178 4.04 21.47 -2.00
N GLY A 179 4.63 20.29 -1.90
CA GLY A 179 5.98 20.07 -1.38
C GLY A 179 7.09 20.54 -2.32
N VAL A 180 8.27 19.95 -2.14
CA VAL A 180 9.48 20.28 -2.92
C VAL A 180 9.43 19.75 -4.36
N GLY A 181 8.49 18.82 -4.66
CA GLY A 181 8.37 18.18 -5.98
C GLY A 181 9.37 17.03 -6.18
N ILE A 182 9.43 16.57 -7.43
CA ILE A 182 10.31 15.47 -7.87
C ILE A 182 11.14 16.00 -9.04
N GLU A 183 12.45 15.77 -9.01
CA GLU A 183 13.34 16.12 -10.11
C GLU A 183 12.93 15.42 -11.41
N PRO A 184 13.03 16.11 -12.58
CA PRO A 184 12.55 15.57 -13.85
C PRO A 184 13.10 14.20 -14.21
N GLU A 185 14.38 13.95 -13.93
CA GLU A 185 15.03 12.67 -14.18
C GLU A 185 14.49 11.54 -13.29
N GLN A 186 14.23 11.84 -12.01
CA GLN A 186 13.63 10.89 -11.07
C GLN A 186 12.18 10.60 -11.44
N LEU A 187 11.43 11.61 -11.89
CA LEU A 187 10.06 11.45 -12.34
C LEU A 187 9.96 10.53 -13.56
N GLU A 188 10.88 10.68 -14.53
CA GLU A 188 10.93 9.84 -15.72
C GLU A 188 11.31 8.39 -15.36
N GLN A 189 12.29 8.21 -14.47
CA GLN A 189 12.65 6.89 -13.95
C GLN A 189 11.47 6.22 -13.24
N LEU A 190 10.71 6.97 -12.43
CA LEU A 190 9.52 6.48 -11.75
C LEU A 190 8.43 6.06 -12.75
N ARG A 191 8.20 6.86 -13.81
CA ARG A 191 7.23 6.52 -14.86
C ARG A 191 7.62 5.24 -15.59
N MET A 192 8.87 5.15 -16.07
CA MET A 192 9.38 3.94 -16.74
C MET A 192 9.27 2.71 -15.84
N ALA A 193 9.60 2.91 -14.60
CA ALA A 193 9.56 1.86 -13.63
C ALA A 193 8.13 1.39 -13.33
N LEU A 194 7.13 2.27 -13.28
CA LEU A 194 5.71 1.90 -13.13
C LEU A 194 5.16 1.13 -14.35
N GLU A 195 5.74 1.27 -15.54
CA GLU A 195 5.34 0.52 -16.74
C GLU A 195 5.89 -0.92 -16.78
N GLN A 196 6.93 -1.22 -16.00
CA GLN A 196 7.58 -2.54 -15.99
C GLN A 196 6.93 -3.51 -15.00
N PRO A 197 6.87 -4.82 -15.31
CA PRO A 197 6.20 -5.80 -14.46
C PRO A 197 6.96 -6.21 -13.19
N ALA A 198 8.25 -5.85 -13.05
CA ALA A 198 9.05 -6.20 -11.87
C ALA A 198 10.08 -5.12 -11.55
N PRO A 199 9.93 -4.38 -10.46
CA PRO A 199 10.83 -3.29 -10.09
C PRO A 199 12.05 -3.74 -9.29
N ARG A 200 13.15 -3.00 -9.44
CA ARG A 200 14.26 -2.99 -8.49
C ARG A 200 13.87 -2.19 -7.23
N TRP A 201 14.37 -2.62 -6.09
CA TRP A 201 14.00 -2.37 -4.69
C TRP A 201 13.86 -0.91 -4.17
N GLU A 202 13.99 0.13 -4.96
CA GLU A 202 14.13 1.51 -4.44
C GLU A 202 12.82 2.30 -4.22
N HIS A 203 11.67 1.83 -4.75
CA HIS A 203 10.38 2.55 -4.65
C HIS A 203 9.22 1.63 -4.25
N ILE A 204 9.36 0.83 -3.20
CA ILE A 204 8.47 -0.27 -2.82
C ILE A 204 7.01 0.18 -2.63
N GLY A 205 6.75 1.36 -2.07
CA GLY A 205 5.40 1.82 -1.72
C GLY A 205 4.48 2.04 -2.93
N ILE A 206 4.87 2.92 -3.85
CA ILE A 206 4.06 3.27 -5.04
C ILE A 206 3.92 2.07 -5.98
N TYR A 207 4.97 1.26 -6.10
CA TYR A 207 4.95 0.04 -6.90
C TYR A 207 3.95 -0.99 -6.39
N ASN A 208 3.93 -1.21 -5.08
CA ASN A 208 2.98 -2.13 -4.46
C ASN A 208 1.54 -1.68 -4.70
N VAL A 209 1.28 -0.36 -4.65
CA VAL A 209 -0.03 0.20 -5.00
C VAL A 209 -0.36 -0.05 -6.47
N ALA A 210 0.56 0.26 -7.40
CA ALA A 210 0.36 0.02 -8.82
C ALA A 210 0.13 -1.47 -9.14
N ALA A 211 0.89 -2.37 -8.52
CA ALA A 211 0.74 -3.81 -8.69
C ALA A 211 -0.63 -4.30 -8.20
N ARG A 212 -1.11 -3.82 -7.06
CA ARG A 212 -2.44 -4.16 -6.51
C ARG A 212 -3.58 -3.66 -7.40
N LEU A 213 -3.48 -2.43 -7.91
CA LEU A 213 -4.49 -1.86 -8.80
C LEU A 213 -4.56 -2.55 -10.17
N ARG A 214 -3.48 -3.21 -10.62
CA ARG A 214 -3.48 -4.01 -11.86
C ARG A 214 -4.15 -5.37 -11.73
N LEU A 215 -4.38 -5.83 -10.51
CA LEU A 215 -5.05 -7.10 -10.24
C LEU A 215 -6.58 -6.98 -10.15
N LEU A 216 -7.13 -5.75 -10.24
CA LEU A 216 -8.56 -5.46 -10.34
C LEU A 216 -9.05 -5.59 -11.78
#